data_1489c319f7350c837787fb75a16a5234
#
_entry.id   1489c319f7350c837787fb75a16a5234
#
_cell.length_a   1.000
_cell.length_b   1.000
_cell.length_c   1.000
_cell.angle_alpha   90.00
_cell.angle_beta   90.00
_cell.angle_gamma   90.00
#
_symmetry.space_group_name_H-M   'P 1'
#
loop_
_entity.id
_entity.type
_entity.pdbx_description
1 polymer ?
#
loop_
_entity_poly.entity_id
_entity_poly.type
_entity_poly.pdbx_seq_one_letter_code
_entity_poly.pdbx_strand_id
1 'polypeptide(L)'
;MKKIVIASNSLGKLNEIGAILTPLDIEIVAQGTLGVGEAEEPYFTFVENALAKAHHASRITGLPALADDSGICVDALGGAPGVRSARFAHEAQAGEPDGKTRTREEQDALNNRKLLELLATATNRKAHYYCVIVLTRGPDDPRPMICEAQWHGEIVDTPRGSGGFGYDPLFMVDGTGKTGAEFTPDEKNQISHRAQALAQLVTRLRSELGISLVSGGQAATSLRDSILAPRRKPSEFPPGRSKI
;
A
#
# COMPACT_ATOMS: atom_id res chain seq x y z
N MET A 1 7.04 20.52 -5.92
CA MET A 1 6.37 19.26 -6.34
C MET A 1 4.88 19.48 -6.18
N LYS A 2 4.12 19.55 -7.28
CA LYS A 2 2.69 19.88 -7.22
C LYS A 2 1.78 18.67 -7.40
N LYS A 3 2.30 17.56 -7.97
CA LYS A 3 1.56 16.36 -8.29
C LYS A 3 2.42 15.13 -8.06
N ILE A 4 1.85 14.09 -7.44
CA ILE A 4 2.51 12.81 -7.16
C ILE A 4 1.61 11.67 -7.62
N VAL A 5 2.19 10.68 -8.29
CA VAL A 5 1.50 9.43 -8.64
C VAL A 5 1.67 8.44 -7.49
N ILE A 6 0.59 7.84 -7.01
CA ILE A 6 0.68 6.69 -6.11
C ILE A 6 0.75 5.42 -6.97
N ALA A 7 1.88 4.71 -6.88
CA ALA A 7 2.15 3.47 -7.62
C ALA A 7 1.46 2.28 -6.93
N SER A 8 0.14 2.31 -6.87
CA SER A 8 -0.71 1.25 -6.31
C SER A 8 -2.11 1.28 -6.91
N ASN A 9 -2.73 0.11 -7.02
CA ASN A 9 -4.15 -0.07 -7.36
C ASN A 9 -4.97 -0.58 -6.16
N SER A 10 -4.33 -0.81 -5.01
CA SER A 10 -5.01 -1.25 -3.79
C SER A 10 -5.81 -0.10 -3.17
N LEU A 11 -7.14 -0.19 -3.17
CA LEU A 11 -8.03 0.82 -2.60
C LEU A 11 -7.73 1.12 -1.12
N GLY A 12 -7.40 0.09 -0.32
CA GLY A 12 -7.02 0.27 1.08
C GLY A 12 -5.79 1.15 1.23
N LYS A 13 -4.72 0.85 0.47
CA LYS A 13 -3.50 1.66 0.47
C LYS A 13 -3.73 3.08 -0.03
N LEU A 14 -4.48 3.23 -1.13
CA LEU A 14 -4.81 4.56 -1.69
C LEU A 14 -5.55 5.43 -0.69
N ASN A 15 -6.52 4.85 0.04
CA ASN A 15 -7.28 5.58 1.07
C ASN A 15 -6.39 5.99 2.25
N GLU A 16 -5.57 5.08 2.78
CA GLU A 16 -4.66 5.37 3.89
C GLU A 16 -3.62 6.43 3.50
N ILE A 17 -2.96 6.29 2.34
CA ILE A 17 -1.97 7.25 1.84
C ILE A 17 -2.63 8.61 1.55
N GLY A 18 -3.78 8.60 0.90
CA GLY A 18 -4.53 9.80 0.57
C GLY A 18 -4.92 10.59 1.82
N ALA A 19 -5.47 9.93 2.83
CA ALA A 19 -5.87 10.58 4.07
C ALA A 19 -4.70 11.30 4.78
N ILE A 20 -3.51 10.68 4.80
CA ILE A 20 -2.33 11.24 5.47
C ILE A 20 -1.68 12.36 4.66
N LEU A 21 -1.68 12.27 3.31
CA LEU A 21 -1.05 13.27 2.45
C LEU A 21 -1.99 14.44 2.06
N THR A 22 -3.30 14.29 2.28
CA THR A 22 -4.31 15.33 2.01
C THR A 22 -3.95 16.74 2.58
N PRO A 23 -3.36 16.87 3.79
CA PRO A 23 -3.00 18.17 4.34
C PRO A 23 -1.82 18.86 3.64
N LEU A 24 -1.17 18.20 2.68
CA LEU A 24 -0.14 18.79 1.85
C LEU A 24 -0.79 19.40 0.60
N ASP A 25 -0.32 20.56 0.16
CA ASP A 25 -0.77 21.20 -1.10
C ASP A 25 -0.16 20.48 -2.30
N ILE A 26 -0.48 19.15 -2.42
CA ILE A 26 0.02 18.25 -3.47
C ILE A 26 -1.17 17.51 -4.05
N GLU A 27 -1.32 17.55 -5.37
CA GLU A 27 -2.26 16.69 -6.09
C GLU A 27 -1.77 15.24 -6.08
N ILE A 28 -2.60 14.33 -5.57
CA ILE A 28 -2.30 12.90 -5.50
C ILE A 28 -3.16 12.16 -6.52
N VAL A 29 -2.52 11.34 -7.38
CA VAL A 29 -3.20 10.61 -8.46
C VAL A 29 -2.84 9.13 -8.38
N ALA A 30 -3.85 8.26 -8.41
CA ALA A 30 -3.61 6.82 -8.47
C ALA A 30 -3.05 6.42 -9.86
N GLN A 31 -2.07 5.52 -9.90
CA GLN A 31 -1.46 5.06 -11.17
C GLN A 31 -2.48 4.54 -12.18
N GLY A 32 -3.51 3.80 -11.72
CA GLY A 32 -4.54 3.23 -12.58
C GLY A 32 -5.36 4.28 -13.33
N THR A 33 -5.53 5.51 -12.79
CA THR A 33 -6.23 6.61 -13.49
C THR A 33 -5.41 7.18 -14.64
N LEU A 34 -4.08 6.96 -14.63
CA LEU A 34 -3.15 7.35 -15.69
C LEU A 34 -2.84 6.21 -16.67
N GLY A 35 -3.54 5.07 -16.55
CA GLY A 35 -3.32 3.91 -17.42
C GLY A 35 -2.02 3.15 -17.13
N VAL A 36 -1.37 3.40 -15.99
CA VAL A 36 -0.16 2.69 -15.58
C VAL A 36 -0.54 1.34 -14.99
N GLY A 37 0.00 0.26 -15.56
CA GLY A 37 -0.15 -1.11 -15.06
C GLY A 37 0.68 -1.34 -13.79
N GLU A 38 0.47 -2.49 -13.16
CA GLU A 38 1.25 -2.88 -11.99
C GLU A 38 2.70 -3.22 -12.40
N ALA A 39 3.64 -2.81 -11.58
CA ALA A 39 5.04 -3.21 -11.70
C ALA A 39 5.21 -4.66 -11.24
N GLU A 40 6.18 -5.36 -11.82
CA GLU A 40 6.64 -6.64 -11.28
C GLU A 40 7.33 -6.45 -9.92
N GLU A 41 7.12 -7.39 -9.01
CA GLU A 41 7.70 -7.43 -7.66
C GLU A 41 8.55 -8.71 -7.48
N PRO A 42 9.67 -8.85 -8.21
CA PRO A 42 10.46 -10.08 -8.18
C PRO A 42 11.44 -10.15 -7.00
N TYR A 43 11.60 -9.07 -6.25
CA TYR A 43 12.66 -8.93 -5.26
C TYR A 43 12.29 -9.53 -3.90
N PHE A 44 13.31 -9.87 -3.13
CA PHE A 44 13.18 -10.49 -1.81
C PHE A 44 13.07 -9.46 -0.67
N THR A 45 13.24 -8.17 -0.96
CA THR A 45 13.15 -7.11 0.05
C THR A 45 12.05 -6.10 -0.28
N PHE A 46 11.42 -5.55 0.74
CA PHE A 46 10.40 -4.52 0.60
C PHE A 46 10.94 -3.27 -0.09
N VAL A 47 12.19 -2.89 0.21
CA VAL A 47 12.78 -1.67 -0.38
C VAL A 47 12.99 -1.80 -1.87
N GLU A 48 13.47 -2.95 -2.35
CA GLU A 48 13.68 -3.18 -3.79
C GLU A 48 12.35 -3.18 -4.55
N ASN A 49 11.31 -3.83 -4.02
CA ASN A 49 9.98 -3.82 -4.63
C ASN A 49 9.37 -2.41 -4.62
N ALA A 50 9.48 -1.67 -3.53
CA ALA A 50 9.00 -0.28 -3.46
C ALA A 50 9.72 0.64 -4.46
N LEU A 51 11.05 0.51 -4.58
CA LEU A 51 11.85 1.22 -5.58
C LEU A 51 11.40 0.87 -7.01
N ALA A 52 11.25 -0.42 -7.33
CA ALA A 52 10.81 -0.86 -8.64
C ALA A 52 9.45 -0.27 -9.01
N LYS A 53 8.47 -0.31 -8.09
CA LYS A 53 7.13 0.29 -8.28
C LYS A 53 7.19 1.79 -8.51
N ALA A 54 7.95 2.53 -7.67
CA ALA A 54 8.08 3.98 -7.80
C ALA A 54 8.71 4.38 -9.13
N HIS A 55 9.82 3.73 -9.52
CA HIS A 55 10.48 3.97 -10.80
C HIS A 55 9.61 3.60 -12.00
N HIS A 56 8.88 2.47 -11.93
CA HIS A 56 7.96 2.06 -12.99
C HIS A 56 6.91 3.14 -13.27
N ALA A 57 6.19 3.58 -12.22
CA ALA A 57 5.17 4.60 -12.36
C ALA A 57 5.76 5.94 -12.84
N SER A 58 6.93 6.34 -12.31
CA SER A 58 7.59 7.57 -12.69
C SER A 58 8.07 7.56 -14.15
N ARG A 59 8.62 6.45 -14.66
CA ARG A 59 9.08 6.32 -16.05
C ARG A 59 7.92 6.44 -17.05
N ILE A 60 6.77 5.86 -16.73
CA ILE A 60 5.61 5.90 -17.64
C ILE A 60 4.96 7.27 -17.63
N THR A 61 4.87 7.93 -16.47
CA THR A 61 4.13 9.19 -16.33
C THR A 61 4.99 10.45 -16.46
N GLY A 62 6.31 10.32 -16.31
CA GLY A 62 7.22 11.47 -16.19
C GLY A 62 7.04 12.28 -14.89
N LEU A 63 6.20 11.81 -13.96
CA LEU A 63 5.86 12.50 -12.71
C LEU A 63 6.63 11.91 -11.52
N PRO A 64 6.77 12.67 -10.42
CA PRO A 64 7.14 12.10 -9.13
C PRO A 64 6.18 10.97 -8.77
N ALA A 65 6.72 9.87 -8.22
CA ALA A 65 5.94 8.71 -7.87
C ALA A 65 6.25 8.22 -6.46
N LEU A 66 5.18 7.91 -5.71
CA LEU A 66 5.23 7.31 -4.39
C LEU A 66 4.76 5.87 -4.48
N ALA A 67 5.58 4.96 -3.99
CA ALA A 67 5.22 3.56 -3.83
C ALA A 67 5.32 3.13 -2.38
N ASP A 68 4.47 2.17 -1.99
CA ASP A 68 4.64 1.43 -0.76
C ASP A 68 4.84 -0.06 -1.07
N ASP A 69 5.73 -0.68 -0.33
CA ASP A 69 5.74 -2.12 -0.17
C ASP A 69 5.66 -2.48 1.31
N SER A 70 4.75 -3.39 1.65
CA SER A 70 4.42 -3.67 3.04
C SER A 70 3.90 -5.10 3.21
N GLY A 71 4.14 -5.66 4.38
CA GLY A 71 3.68 -6.99 4.72
C GLY A 71 3.82 -7.28 6.20
N ILE A 72 3.32 -8.45 6.60
CA ILE A 72 3.49 -8.95 7.96
C ILE A 72 4.68 -9.89 8.03
N CYS A 73 5.48 -9.71 9.06
CA CYS A 73 6.61 -10.57 9.39
C CYS A 73 6.32 -11.28 10.72
N VAL A 74 6.39 -12.60 10.74
CA VAL A 74 6.08 -13.41 11.92
C VAL A 74 7.34 -14.13 12.39
N ASP A 75 7.71 -13.94 13.65
CA ASP A 75 8.98 -14.42 14.20
C ASP A 75 9.13 -15.94 14.11
N ALA A 76 8.08 -16.68 14.48
CA ALA A 76 8.09 -18.14 14.44
C ALA A 76 8.24 -18.71 13.01
N LEU A 77 8.00 -17.90 11.99
CA LEU A 77 8.13 -18.27 10.58
C LEU A 77 9.38 -17.66 9.93
N GLY A 78 10.35 -17.18 10.74
CA GLY A 78 11.57 -16.57 10.23
C GLY A 78 11.34 -15.29 9.42
N GLY A 79 10.27 -14.54 9.74
CA GLY A 79 9.86 -13.33 9.03
C GLY A 79 8.89 -13.55 7.86
N ALA A 80 8.53 -14.81 7.55
CA ALA A 80 7.47 -15.06 6.58
C ALA A 80 6.10 -14.63 7.16
N PRO A 81 5.14 -14.25 6.29
CA PRO A 81 5.17 -14.18 4.83
C PRO A 81 6.00 -13.04 4.22
N GLY A 82 6.31 -11.96 4.97
CA GLY A 82 7.16 -10.87 4.50
C GLY A 82 6.64 -10.23 3.21
N VAL A 83 7.50 -10.07 2.21
CA VAL A 83 7.15 -9.49 0.88
C VAL A 83 6.06 -10.29 0.14
N ARG A 84 5.80 -11.53 0.56
CA ARG A 84 4.78 -12.40 -0.04
C ARG A 84 3.42 -12.30 0.66
N SER A 85 3.23 -11.36 1.58
CA SER A 85 2.03 -11.24 2.41
C SER A 85 0.73 -11.25 1.60
N ALA A 86 0.68 -10.54 0.48
CA ALA A 86 -0.53 -10.46 -0.34
C ALA A 86 -0.87 -11.78 -1.09
N ARG A 87 0.13 -12.66 -1.31
CA ARG A 87 0.02 -13.90 -2.10
C ARG A 87 0.46 -15.15 -1.36
N PHE A 88 0.47 -15.10 -0.03
CA PHE A 88 1.04 -16.15 0.83
C PHE A 88 0.43 -17.53 0.63
N ALA A 89 -0.89 -17.61 0.44
CA ALA A 89 -1.56 -18.90 0.20
C ALA A 89 -1.41 -19.40 -1.25
N HIS A 90 -1.11 -18.52 -2.21
CA HIS A 90 -1.05 -18.90 -3.63
C HIS A 90 0.10 -19.89 -3.94
N GLU A 91 1.21 -19.79 -3.21
CA GLU A 91 2.39 -20.66 -3.43
C GLU A 91 2.21 -22.11 -2.95
N ALA A 92 1.16 -22.41 -2.17
CA ALA A 92 0.91 -23.75 -1.65
C ALA A 92 0.09 -24.64 -2.61
N GLN A 93 -0.44 -24.09 -3.71
CA GLN A 93 -1.33 -24.80 -4.64
C GLN A 93 -0.80 -24.79 -6.08
N ALA A 94 0.46 -25.18 -6.25
CA ALA A 94 0.98 -25.54 -7.57
C ALA A 94 0.24 -26.79 -8.07
N GLY A 95 -0.92 -26.61 -8.73
CA GLY A 95 -1.74 -27.72 -9.25
C GLY A 95 -3.22 -27.38 -9.46
N GLU A 96 -3.73 -26.25 -8.95
CA GLU A 96 -5.07 -25.80 -9.35
C GLU A 96 -5.03 -25.07 -10.69
N PRO A 97 -5.97 -25.37 -11.61
CA PRO A 97 -6.00 -24.69 -12.91
C PRO A 97 -6.25 -23.20 -12.71
N ASP A 98 -5.34 -22.38 -13.24
CA ASP A 98 -5.44 -20.94 -13.40
C ASP A 98 -6.74 -20.56 -14.10
N GLY A 99 -7.79 -20.25 -13.36
CA GLY A 99 -9.08 -19.96 -13.98
C GLY A 99 -10.04 -19.14 -13.13
N LYS A 100 -9.87 -19.09 -11.82
CA LYS A 100 -10.70 -18.24 -10.96
C LYS A 100 -9.94 -17.02 -10.51
N THR A 101 -10.30 -15.87 -11.05
CA THR A 101 -9.90 -14.58 -10.48
C THR A 101 -10.55 -14.46 -9.11
N ARG A 102 -9.78 -14.70 -8.03
CA ARG A 102 -10.24 -14.54 -6.64
C ARG A 102 -10.42 -13.05 -6.33
N THR A 103 -11.41 -12.74 -5.52
CA THR A 103 -11.51 -11.40 -4.94
C THR A 103 -10.38 -11.18 -3.93
N ARG A 104 -10.14 -9.94 -3.56
CA ARG A 104 -9.14 -9.60 -2.55
C ARG A 104 -9.47 -10.21 -1.20
N GLU A 105 -10.75 -10.17 -0.82
CA GLU A 105 -11.26 -10.73 0.43
C GLU A 105 -11.09 -12.26 0.48
N GLU A 106 -11.35 -12.97 -0.62
CA GLU A 106 -11.11 -14.41 -0.72
C GLU A 106 -9.64 -14.74 -0.56
N GLN A 107 -8.75 -13.97 -1.18
CA GLN A 107 -7.31 -14.16 -1.05
C GLN A 107 -6.83 -13.87 0.38
N ASP A 108 -7.31 -12.81 1.01
CA ASP A 108 -6.97 -12.46 2.39
C ASP A 108 -7.45 -13.56 3.36
N ALA A 109 -8.64 -14.15 3.15
CA ALA A 109 -9.15 -15.27 3.96
C ALA A 109 -8.27 -16.52 3.83
N LEU A 110 -7.78 -16.85 2.62
CA LEU A 110 -6.86 -17.96 2.39
C LEU A 110 -5.50 -17.72 3.06
N ASN A 111 -4.96 -16.52 2.94
CA ASN A 111 -3.70 -16.12 3.57
C ASN A 111 -3.78 -16.25 5.10
N ASN A 112 -4.88 -15.78 5.70
CA ASN A 112 -5.14 -15.87 7.14
C ASN A 112 -5.25 -17.32 7.61
N ARG A 113 -5.96 -18.18 6.87
CA ARG A 113 -6.07 -19.60 7.18
C ARG A 113 -4.70 -20.27 7.17
N LYS A 114 -3.93 -20.08 6.10
CA LYS A 114 -2.57 -20.64 5.99
C LYS A 114 -1.68 -20.18 7.14
N LEU A 115 -1.77 -18.89 7.52
CA LEU A 115 -0.99 -18.37 8.64
C LEU A 115 -1.34 -19.09 9.94
N LEU A 116 -2.63 -19.26 10.25
CA LEU A 116 -3.08 -19.95 11.46
C LEU A 116 -2.66 -21.42 11.46
N GLU A 117 -2.75 -22.13 10.32
CA GLU A 117 -2.30 -23.51 10.17
C GLU A 117 -0.81 -23.66 10.49
N LEU A 118 0.03 -22.76 9.97
CA LEU A 118 1.48 -22.77 10.22
C LEU A 118 1.84 -22.44 11.67
N LEU A 119 0.98 -21.70 12.36
CA LEU A 119 1.16 -21.29 13.75
C LEU A 119 0.43 -22.19 14.76
N ALA A 120 -0.18 -23.30 14.33
CA ALA A 120 -1.01 -24.15 15.19
C ALA A 120 -0.29 -24.67 16.44
N THR A 121 1.02 -24.90 16.35
CA THR A 121 1.85 -25.37 17.47
C THR A 121 2.86 -24.37 17.95
N ALA A 122 2.88 -23.16 17.38
CA ALA A 122 3.84 -22.13 17.72
C ALA A 122 3.48 -21.46 19.06
N THR A 123 4.44 -21.42 19.98
CA THR A 123 4.32 -20.68 21.25
C THR A 123 4.71 -19.22 21.12
N ASN A 124 5.67 -18.92 20.22
CA ASN A 124 6.00 -17.54 19.86
C ASN A 124 5.06 -17.09 18.72
N ARG A 125 4.19 -16.14 19.00
CA ARG A 125 3.24 -15.60 18.03
C ARG A 125 3.54 -14.14 17.69
N LYS A 126 4.71 -13.63 18.13
CA LYS A 126 5.13 -12.26 17.86
C LYS A 126 5.24 -12.02 16.37
N ALA A 127 4.76 -10.86 15.98
CA ALA A 127 4.74 -10.41 14.60
C ALA A 127 4.86 -8.89 14.54
N HIS A 128 5.23 -8.40 13.38
CA HIS A 128 5.13 -6.98 13.10
C HIS A 128 4.73 -6.77 11.65
N TYR A 129 3.93 -5.76 11.40
CA TYR A 129 3.80 -5.20 10.08
C TYR A 129 5.01 -4.33 9.78
N TYR A 130 5.51 -4.43 8.56
CA TYR A 130 6.59 -3.61 8.05
C TYR A 130 6.12 -2.85 6.80
N CYS A 131 6.50 -1.59 6.68
CA CYS A 131 6.19 -0.77 5.51
C CYS A 131 7.44 0.00 5.09
N VAL A 132 7.73 -0.03 3.80
CA VAL A 132 8.69 0.84 3.14
C VAL A 132 7.95 1.75 2.17
N ILE A 133 8.13 3.06 2.34
CA ILE A 133 7.64 4.09 1.43
C ILE A 133 8.83 4.61 0.63
N VAL A 134 8.69 4.64 -0.68
CA VAL A 134 9.66 5.26 -1.60
C VAL A 134 8.98 6.38 -2.36
N LEU A 135 9.58 7.56 -2.34
CA LEU A 135 9.20 8.69 -3.21
C LEU A 135 10.37 9.02 -4.13
N THR A 136 10.20 8.85 -5.43
CA THR A 136 11.10 9.35 -6.47
C THR A 136 10.57 10.67 -7.03
N ARG A 137 11.48 11.64 -7.29
CA ARG A 137 11.12 12.94 -7.85
C ARG A 137 11.00 12.92 -9.38
N GLY A 138 11.44 11.83 -9.99
CA GLY A 138 11.43 11.61 -11.44
C GLY A 138 11.99 10.23 -11.79
N PRO A 139 11.98 9.87 -13.09
CA PRO A 139 12.42 8.55 -13.55
C PRO A 139 13.83 8.15 -13.15
N ASP A 140 14.74 9.11 -13.13
CA ASP A 140 16.17 8.93 -12.90
C ASP A 140 16.64 9.64 -11.62
N ASP A 141 15.78 9.75 -10.61
CA ASP A 141 16.15 10.35 -9.32
C ASP A 141 17.24 9.52 -8.63
N PRO A 142 18.48 10.06 -8.48
CA PRO A 142 19.58 9.32 -7.86
C PRO A 142 19.47 9.24 -6.33
N ARG A 143 18.52 9.97 -5.73
CA ARG A 143 18.34 10.07 -4.27
C ARG A 143 16.86 10.02 -3.88
N PRO A 144 16.14 8.92 -4.17
CA PRO A 144 14.76 8.79 -3.73
C PRO A 144 14.66 8.89 -2.21
N MET A 145 13.55 9.43 -1.71
CA MET A 145 13.27 9.41 -0.29
C MET A 145 12.78 8.02 0.09
N ILE A 146 13.43 7.39 1.06
CA ILE A 146 13.04 6.09 1.60
C ILE A 146 12.69 6.30 3.08
N CYS A 147 11.48 5.89 3.46
CA CYS A 147 10.99 5.92 4.83
C CYS A 147 10.43 4.55 5.18
N GLU A 148 10.67 4.09 6.41
CA GLU A 148 10.23 2.78 6.85
C GLU A 148 9.69 2.82 8.27
N ALA A 149 8.78 1.90 8.59
CA ALA A 149 8.29 1.76 9.95
C ALA A 149 7.77 0.34 10.21
N GLN A 150 7.71 0.01 11.49
CA GLN A 150 7.18 -1.25 12.00
C GLN A 150 6.01 -0.98 12.94
N TRP A 151 5.06 -1.89 12.94
CA TRP A 151 3.92 -1.90 13.86
C TRP A 151 3.90 -3.25 14.55
N HIS A 152 4.27 -3.26 15.84
CA HIS A 152 4.48 -4.49 16.58
C HIS A 152 3.20 -5.05 17.18
N GLY A 153 3.16 -6.37 17.32
CA GLY A 153 2.03 -7.10 17.88
C GLY A 153 2.24 -8.61 17.86
N GLU A 154 1.14 -9.34 17.94
CA GLU A 154 1.12 -10.80 17.89
C GLU A 154 -0.06 -11.33 17.09
N ILE A 155 0.04 -12.56 16.61
CA ILE A 155 -1.04 -13.25 15.88
C ILE A 155 -1.95 -13.95 16.88
N VAL A 156 -3.24 -13.59 16.89
CA VAL A 156 -4.27 -14.26 17.69
C VAL A 156 -4.78 -15.52 16.98
N ASP A 157 -5.36 -16.44 17.75
CA ASP A 157 -5.89 -17.71 17.22
C ASP A 157 -7.23 -17.55 16.49
N THR A 158 -7.99 -16.53 16.85
CA THR A 158 -9.32 -16.28 16.32
C THR A 158 -9.42 -14.88 15.77
N PRO A 159 -9.91 -14.70 14.53
CA PRO A 159 -10.08 -13.37 13.95
C PRO A 159 -11.03 -12.50 14.76
N ARG A 160 -10.70 -11.21 14.92
CA ARG A 160 -11.51 -10.21 15.61
C ARG A 160 -11.60 -8.93 14.79
N GLY A 161 -12.76 -8.26 14.86
CA GLY A 161 -13.03 -7.06 14.10
C GLY A 161 -13.42 -7.33 12.66
N SER A 162 -13.88 -6.29 11.97
CA SER A 162 -14.34 -6.35 10.56
C SER A 162 -13.77 -5.24 9.69
N GLY A 163 -12.91 -4.36 10.25
CA GLY A 163 -12.25 -3.30 9.54
C GLY A 163 -10.94 -3.75 8.89
N GLY A 164 -10.31 -2.83 8.18
CA GLY A 164 -8.99 -3.06 7.59
C GLY A 164 -8.99 -4.03 6.42
N PHE A 165 -7.86 -4.72 6.20
CA PHE A 165 -7.64 -5.71 5.14
C PHE A 165 -6.44 -6.62 5.49
N GLY A 166 -6.26 -7.68 4.71
CA GLY A 166 -5.14 -8.61 4.89
C GLY A 166 -5.21 -9.36 6.21
N TYR A 167 -4.17 -9.26 7.02
CA TYR A 167 -4.06 -9.95 8.32
C TYR A 167 -4.57 -9.13 9.50
N ASP A 168 -5.18 -7.96 9.27
CA ASP A 168 -5.69 -7.10 10.34
C ASP A 168 -6.58 -7.81 11.37
N PRO A 169 -7.48 -8.75 10.99
CA PRO A 169 -8.30 -9.47 11.96
C PRO A 169 -7.54 -10.41 12.89
N LEU A 170 -6.34 -10.83 12.50
CA LEU A 170 -5.48 -11.74 13.29
C LEU A 170 -4.35 -11.02 14.01
N PHE A 171 -4.03 -9.79 13.66
CA PHE A 171 -2.90 -9.05 14.21
C PHE A 171 -3.32 -8.20 15.40
N MET A 172 -3.07 -8.69 16.62
CA MET A 172 -3.28 -7.93 17.85
C MET A 172 -2.13 -6.98 18.09
N VAL A 173 -2.45 -5.71 18.21
CA VAL A 173 -1.48 -4.61 18.35
C VAL A 173 -0.98 -4.51 19.78
N ASP A 174 0.32 -4.45 19.98
CA ASP A 174 0.94 -4.33 21.29
C ASP A 174 0.37 -3.18 22.12
N GLY A 175 0.08 -3.47 23.38
CA GLY A 175 -0.36 -2.48 24.37
C GLY A 175 -1.80 -1.97 24.20
N THR A 176 -2.56 -2.45 23.20
CA THR A 176 -3.91 -1.94 22.92
C THR A 176 -5.04 -2.91 23.25
N GLY A 177 -4.77 -4.21 23.24
CA GLY A 177 -5.78 -5.26 23.35
C GLY A 177 -6.74 -5.36 22.16
N LYS A 178 -6.52 -4.58 21.10
CA LYS A 178 -7.30 -4.56 19.85
C LYS A 178 -6.50 -5.20 18.71
N THR A 179 -7.20 -5.89 17.81
CA THR A 179 -6.61 -6.28 16.52
C THR A 179 -6.61 -5.09 15.55
N GLY A 180 -5.82 -5.18 14.49
CA GLY A 180 -5.79 -4.17 13.41
C GLY A 180 -7.17 -3.88 12.82
N ALA A 181 -8.06 -4.89 12.80
CA ALA A 181 -9.41 -4.78 12.28
C ALA A 181 -10.44 -4.18 13.26
N GLU A 182 -10.07 -3.97 14.52
CA GLU A 182 -10.91 -3.33 15.55
C GLU A 182 -10.65 -1.83 15.68
N PHE A 183 -9.71 -1.26 14.94
CA PHE A 183 -9.50 0.18 14.86
C PHE A 183 -10.37 0.80 13.78
N THR A 184 -10.82 2.01 14.02
CA THR A 184 -11.39 2.85 12.96
C THR A 184 -10.28 3.25 11.98
N PRO A 185 -10.62 3.62 10.73
CA PRO A 185 -9.62 4.13 9.78
C PRO A 185 -8.80 5.30 10.33
N ASP A 186 -9.43 6.23 11.06
CA ASP A 186 -8.75 7.39 11.64
C ASP A 186 -7.79 6.99 12.76
N GLU A 187 -8.18 6.06 13.65
CA GLU A 187 -7.28 5.52 14.68
C GLU A 187 -6.07 4.81 14.02
N LYS A 188 -6.32 3.95 13.02
CA LYS A 188 -5.28 3.20 12.32
C LYS A 188 -4.31 4.13 11.58
N ASN A 189 -4.81 5.22 10.97
CA ASN A 189 -4.01 6.23 10.29
C ASN A 189 -3.11 7.06 11.23
N GLN A 190 -3.21 6.88 12.53
CA GLN A 190 -2.32 7.50 13.52
C GLN A 190 -1.20 6.58 14.01
N ILE A 191 -1.41 5.24 13.98
CA ILE A 191 -0.53 4.31 14.68
C ILE A 191 0.08 3.21 13.80
N SER A 192 -0.48 2.95 12.61
CA SER A 192 -0.03 1.84 11.77
C SER A 192 1.38 2.05 11.20
N HIS A 193 2.00 0.95 10.77
CA HIS A 193 3.29 0.96 10.06
C HIS A 193 3.32 1.97 8.89
N ARG A 194 2.25 1.98 8.07
CA ARG A 194 2.14 2.91 6.93
C ARG A 194 2.00 4.36 7.40
N ALA A 195 1.19 4.60 8.42
CA ALA A 195 1.02 5.93 8.99
C ALA A 195 2.35 6.49 9.52
N GLN A 196 3.12 5.68 10.24
CA GLN A 196 4.42 6.05 10.77
C GLN A 196 5.44 6.33 9.67
N ALA A 197 5.52 5.48 8.63
CA ALA A 197 6.41 5.70 7.48
C ALA A 197 6.03 6.95 6.70
N LEU A 198 4.75 7.20 6.48
CA LEU A 198 4.26 8.41 5.82
C LEU A 198 4.51 9.68 6.65
N ALA A 199 4.40 9.62 7.97
CA ALA A 199 4.73 10.75 8.85
C ALA A 199 6.21 11.17 8.72
N GLN A 200 7.11 10.19 8.58
CA GLN A 200 8.52 10.46 8.28
C GLN A 200 8.67 11.13 6.90
N LEU A 201 7.98 10.64 5.87
CA LEU A 201 8.00 11.23 4.54
C LEU A 201 7.48 12.68 4.56
N VAL A 202 6.35 12.93 5.23
CA VAL A 202 5.79 14.27 5.38
C VAL A 202 6.78 15.23 6.04
N THR A 203 7.47 14.78 7.08
CA THR A 203 8.50 15.58 7.77
C THR A 203 9.66 15.91 6.83
N ARG A 204 10.15 14.95 6.05
CA ARG A 204 11.21 15.18 5.05
C ARG A 204 10.76 16.12 3.93
N LEU A 205 9.54 15.93 3.41
CA LEU A 205 8.99 16.81 2.36
C LEU A 205 8.88 18.26 2.84
N ARG A 206 8.45 18.49 4.07
CA ARG A 206 8.43 19.84 4.65
C ARG A 206 9.83 20.47 4.75
N SER A 207 10.79 19.69 5.23
CA SER A 207 12.17 20.16 5.40
C SER A 207 12.86 20.46 4.06
N GLU A 208 12.69 19.59 3.06
CA GLU A 208 13.42 19.68 1.80
C GLU A 208 12.71 20.55 0.76
N LEU A 209 11.39 20.65 0.78
CA LEU A 209 10.58 21.31 -0.25
C LEU A 209 9.86 22.57 0.25
N GLY A 210 9.98 22.90 1.52
CA GLY A 210 9.31 24.06 2.11
C GLY A 210 7.79 23.99 2.07
N ILE A 211 7.21 22.77 2.10
CA ILE A 211 5.76 22.58 2.01
C ILE A 211 5.13 22.88 3.37
N SER A 212 4.27 23.91 3.40
CA SER A 212 3.47 24.26 4.57
C SER A 212 2.20 23.40 4.65
N LEU A 213 1.70 23.14 5.86
CA LEU A 213 0.36 22.57 6.04
C LEU A 213 -0.67 23.60 5.57
N VAL A 214 -1.57 23.18 4.69
CA VAL A 214 -2.82 23.92 4.46
C VAL A 214 -3.73 23.61 5.66
N SER A 215 -4.02 24.63 6.46
CA SER A 215 -4.99 24.52 7.55
C SER A 215 -6.37 24.22 6.96
N GLY A 216 -6.76 22.99 7.11
CA GLY A 216 -8.09 22.40 7.02
C GLY A 216 -9.11 22.89 6.01
N GLY A 217 -9.60 22.00 5.18
CA GLY A 217 -11.03 22.03 4.88
C GLY A 217 -11.52 21.85 3.45
N GLN A 218 -10.78 21.38 2.45
CA GLN A 218 -11.43 21.07 1.13
C GLN A 218 -10.81 19.95 0.29
N ALA A 219 -9.75 19.28 0.73
CA ALA A 219 -9.03 18.33 -0.12
C ALA A 219 -9.60 16.88 -0.12
N ALA A 220 -10.51 16.55 0.79
CA ALA A 220 -11.05 15.18 0.90
C ALA A 220 -11.98 14.76 -0.26
N THR A 221 -12.55 15.72 -0.99
CA THR A 221 -13.48 15.46 -2.09
C THR A 221 -12.78 15.04 -3.38
N SER A 222 -11.59 15.59 -3.65
CA SER A 222 -10.86 15.39 -4.91
C SER A 222 -10.35 13.93 -5.12
N LEU A 223 -9.93 13.24 -4.06
CA LEU A 223 -9.39 11.88 -4.21
C LEU A 223 -10.50 10.85 -4.45
N ARG A 224 -11.66 10.98 -3.78
CA ARG A 224 -12.83 10.12 -4.02
C ARG A 224 -13.33 10.25 -5.45
N ASP A 225 -13.41 11.47 -5.96
CA ASP A 225 -13.90 11.73 -7.31
C ASP A 225 -12.91 11.24 -8.38
N SER A 226 -11.60 11.32 -8.12
CA SER A 226 -10.56 10.79 -9.02
C SER A 226 -10.50 9.27 -9.07
N ILE A 227 -10.78 8.58 -7.96
CA ILE A 227 -10.76 7.11 -7.89
C ILE A 227 -12.05 6.50 -8.46
N LEU A 228 -13.17 7.22 -8.35
CA LEU A 228 -14.50 6.76 -8.77
C LEU A 228 -14.91 7.25 -10.19
N ALA A 229 -14.09 8.07 -10.84
CA ALA A 229 -14.39 8.57 -12.18
C ALA A 229 -14.50 7.39 -13.18
N PRO A 230 -15.60 7.27 -13.93
CA PRO A 230 -15.77 6.19 -14.90
C PRO A 230 -14.73 6.30 -16.02
N ARG A 231 -14.12 5.17 -16.38
CA ARG A 231 -13.17 5.08 -17.50
C ARG A 231 -13.82 5.65 -18.76
N ARG A 232 -13.24 6.68 -19.37
CA ARG A 232 -13.66 7.17 -20.69
C ARG A 232 -13.50 6.04 -21.71
N LYS A 233 -14.58 5.75 -22.44
CA LYS A 233 -14.55 4.75 -23.52
C LYS A 233 -13.60 5.23 -24.64
N PRO A 234 -12.90 4.31 -25.35
CA PRO A 234 -11.91 4.66 -26.39
C PRO A 234 -12.43 5.38 -27.65
N SER A 235 -13.72 5.69 -27.75
CA SER A 235 -14.39 6.15 -28.98
C SER A 235 -14.45 7.67 -29.18
N GLU A 236 -13.79 8.49 -28.38
CA GLU A 236 -13.89 9.96 -28.48
C GLU A 236 -12.61 10.66 -28.97
N PHE A 237 -11.78 10.01 -29.78
CA PHE A 237 -10.74 10.71 -30.52
C PHE A 237 -11.26 11.12 -31.91
N PRO A 238 -11.23 12.40 -32.25
CA PRO A 238 -11.59 12.84 -33.59
C PRO A 238 -10.60 12.30 -34.62
N PRO A 239 -11.02 11.93 -35.82
CA PRO A 239 -10.14 11.37 -36.86
C PRO A 239 -9.10 12.40 -37.27
N GLY A 240 -7.84 11.97 -37.24
CA GLY A 240 -6.69 12.77 -37.65
C GLY A 240 -6.86 13.28 -39.09
N ARG A 241 -6.70 14.57 -39.30
CA ARG A 241 -6.63 15.17 -40.63
C ARG A 241 -5.36 14.69 -41.34
N SER A 242 -5.54 13.82 -42.32
CA SER A 242 -4.52 13.56 -43.34
C SER A 242 -4.25 14.86 -44.09
N LYS A 243 -3.01 15.31 -44.12
CA LYS A 243 -2.52 16.27 -45.11
C LYS A 243 -1.60 15.52 -46.06
N ILE A 244 -1.96 15.61 -47.31
CA ILE A 244 -1.23 15.31 -48.50
C ILE A 244 0.11 16.06 -48.48
#